data_2e7cdd7f5f25d94af9a55833e82e3ce9
#
_entry.id   2e7cdd7f5f25d94af9a55833e82e3ce9
#
_cell.length_a   1.000
_cell.length_b   1.000
_cell.length_c   1.000
_cell.angle_alpha   90.00
_cell.angle_beta   90.00
_cell.angle_gamma   90.00
#
_symmetry.space_group_name_H-M   'P 1'
#
loop_
_entity.id
_entity.type
_entity.pdbx_description
1 polymer ?
#
loop_
_entity_poly.entity_id
_entity_poly.type
_entity_poly.pdbx_seq_one_letter_code
_entity_poly.pdbx_strand_id
1 'polypeptide(L)'
;QMQRDATTQAANMAGIGRVALMQEPVAAVMSVMKAHNSDGTFLIYDLGGGTLDIAIAESIGGRVNLLSHGGIALCGGRDFDRRVMDSVVKPWLIENFELPEDFAINTKYKRLMRMAALAAERAKIELSAKDTATINLSEAETGCLDENGDEIYLDCDLTRDTFNQLIADRVEQ
;
A
#
# COMPACT_ATOMS: atom_id res chain seq x y z
N GLN A 1 -12.67 8.37 18.06
CA GLN A 1 -12.82 7.65 19.34
C GLN A 1 -12.69 6.13 19.14
N MET A 2 -13.46 5.49 18.26
CA MET A 2 -13.43 4.02 18.03
C MET A 2 -12.03 3.45 17.75
N GLN A 3 -11.20 4.09 16.92
CA GLN A 3 -9.84 3.61 16.62
C GLN A 3 -8.95 3.63 17.86
N ARG A 4 -9.04 4.69 18.69
CA ARG A 4 -8.27 4.80 19.94
C ARG A 4 -8.67 3.70 20.93
N ASP A 5 -9.96 3.45 21.06
CA ASP A 5 -10.49 2.43 21.94
C ASP A 5 -10.08 1.02 21.47
N ALA A 6 -10.14 0.75 20.16
CA ALA A 6 -9.68 -0.50 19.56
C ALA A 6 -8.17 -0.74 19.77
N THR A 7 -7.34 0.27 19.60
CA THR A 7 -5.88 0.18 19.85
C THR A 7 -5.58 -0.13 21.32
N THR A 8 -6.28 0.57 22.24
CA THR A 8 -6.13 0.33 23.68
C THR A 8 -6.58 -1.08 24.06
N GLN A 9 -7.69 -1.54 23.49
CA GLN A 9 -8.20 -2.90 23.72
C GLN A 9 -7.23 -3.96 23.19
N ALA A 10 -6.68 -3.77 21.98
CA ALA A 10 -5.68 -4.67 21.41
C ALA A 10 -4.44 -4.78 22.29
N ALA A 11 -3.94 -3.66 22.81
CA ALA A 11 -2.81 -3.65 23.73
C ALA A 11 -3.10 -4.41 25.03
N ASN A 12 -4.29 -4.23 25.59
CA ASN A 12 -4.73 -4.98 26.79
C ASN A 12 -4.82 -6.49 26.51
N MET A 13 -5.38 -6.89 25.36
CA MET A 13 -5.48 -8.29 24.95
C MET A 13 -4.09 -8.92 24.74
N ALA A 14 -3.11 -8.15 24.26
CA ALA A 14 -1.72 -8.58 24.11
C ALA A 14 -0.93 -8.61 25.43
N GLY A 15 -1.55 -8.27 26.57
CA GLY A 15 -0.89 -8.27 27.88
C GLY A 15 0.09 -7.10 28.09
N ILE A 16 0.09 -6.08 27.22
CA ILE A 16 0.98 -4.91 27.33
C ILE A 16 0.56 -4.03 28.52
N GLY A 17 -0.70 -4.11 28.96
CA GLY A 17 -1.23 -3.33 30.06
C GLY A 17 -1.61 -1.91 29.63
N ARG A 18 -1.37 -0.93 30.49
CA ARG A 18 -1.75 0.46 30.26
C ARG A 18 -0.82 1.09 29.21
N VAL A 19 -1.39 1.58 28.11
CA VAL A 19 -0.67 2.25 27.02
C VAL A 19 -1.07 3.72 26.93
N ALA A 20 -0.09 4.60 26.69
CA ALA A 20 -0.33 5.97 26.26
C ALA A 20 -0.38 6.01 24.72
N LEU A 21 -1.45 6.60 24.18
CA LEU A 21 -1.60 6.79 22.75
C LEU A 21 -1.00 8.13 22.33
N MET A 22 -0.21 8.11 21.26
CA MET A 22 0.35 9.30 20.61
C MET A 22 -0.16 9.38 19.18
N GLN A 23 -0.42 10.57 18.68
CA GLN A 23 -0.76 10.77 17.28
C GLN A 23 0.48 10.56 16.41
N GLU A 24 0.34 9.85 15.31
CA GLU A 24 1.44 9.48 14.41
C GLU A 24 2.27 10.68 13.92
N PRO A 25 1.67 11.79 13.44
CA PRO A 25 2.44 12.97 13.04
C PRO A 25 3.24 13.60 14.19
N VAL A 26 2.73 13.55 15.42
CA VAL A 26 3.48 14.03 16.60
C VAL A 26 4.71 13.15 16.85
N ALA A 27 4.56 11.83 16.74
CA ALA A 27 5.67 10.89 16.89
C ALA A 27 6.74 11.10 15.80
N ALA A 28 6.32 11.35 14.54
CA ALA A 28 7.21 11.66 13.44
C ALA A 28 8.07 12.91 13.71
N VAL A 29 7.44 14.02 14.13
CA VAL A 29 8.17 15.24 14.48
C VAL A 29 9.12 15.02 15.65
N MET A 30 8.70 14.31 16.70
CA MET A 30 9.56 14.01 17.84
C MET A 30 10.80 13.18 17.45
N SER A 31 10.66 12.28 16.48
CA SER A 31 11.78 11.48 15.94
C SER A 31 12.80 12.37 15.24
N VAL A 32 12.36 13.30 14.41
CA VAL A 32 13.24 14.25 13.69
C VAL A 32 13.90 15.21 14.67
N MET A 33 13.17 15.73 15.64
CA MET A 33 13.70 16.63 16.66
C MET A 33 14.81 15.98 17.49
N LYS A 34 14.67 14.71 17.82
CA LYS A 34 15.71 13.97 18.55
C LYS A 34 17.05 13.96 17.81
N ALA A 35 17.00 13.98 16.46
CA ALA A 35 18.19 14.02 15.61
C ALA A 35 18.75 15.45 15.42
N HIS A 36 17.89 16.46 15.36
CA HIS A 36 18.26 17.81 14.93
C HIS A 36 18.02 18.92 15.97
N ASN A 37 17.36 18.63 17.07
CA ASN A 37 17.08 19.53 18.22
C ASN A 37 16.66 20.96 17.79
N SER A 38 15.75 21.06 16.82
CA SER A 38 15.32 22.34 16.25
C SER A 38 13.86 22.65 16.57
N ASP A 39 13.61 23.85 17.08
CA ASP A 39 12.26 24.41 17.14
C ASP A 39 11.82 24.83 15.73
N GLY A 40 10.52 24.77 15.44
CA GLY A 40 9.98 25.18 14.16
C GLY A 40 8.63 24.60 13.84
N THR A 41 8.13 24.94 12.68
CA THR A 41 6.87 24.40 12.12
C THR A 41 7.23 23.32 11.09
N PHE A 42 6.57 22.18 11.22
CA PHE A 42 6.79 20.99 10.39
C PHE A 42 5.54 20.68 9.60
N LEU A 43 5.71 20.43 8.30
CA LEU A 43 4.72 19.79 7.47
C LEU A 43 5.05 18.29 7.43
N ILE A 44 4.12 17.47 7.87
CA ILE A 44 4.21 16.01 7.82
C ILE A 44 3.35 15.55 6.65
N TYR A 45 3.95 14.79 5.75
CA TYR A 45 3.30 14.15 4.62
C TYR A 45 3.53 12.65 4.74
N ASP A 46 2.47 11.93 5.12
CA ASP A 46 2.52 10.50 5.38
C ASP A 46 1.66 9.75 4.36
N LEU A 47 2.30 9.16 3.35
CA LEU A 47 1.68 8.30 2.36
C LEU A 47 1.85 6.84 2.80
N GLY A 48 0.85 6.34 3.48
CA GLY A 48 0.81 4.97 3.98
C GLY A 48 0.32 3.94 2.96
N GLY A 49 -0.04 2.76 3.45
CA GLY A 49 -0.58 1.68 2.62
C GLY A 49 -2.03 1.89 2.16
N GLY A 50 -2.83 2.70 2.85
CA GLY A 50 -4.25 2.90 2.56
C GLY A 50 -4.74 4.33 2.77
N THR A 51 -3.90 5.21 3.29
CA THR A 51 -4.21 6.61 3.55
C THR A 51 -3.05 7.51 3.15
N LEU A 52 -3.40 8.72 2.76
CA LEU A 52 -2.49 9.86 2.73
C LEU A 52 -2.89 10.77 3.88
N ASP A 53 -2.01 10.98 4.84
CA ASP A 53 -2.21 11.87 5.97
C ASP A 53 -1.27 13.07 5.89
N ILE A 54 -1.83 14.28 6.04
CA ILE A 54 -1.08 15.54 6.04
C ILE A 54 -1.32 16.23 7.37
N ALA A 55 -0.25 16.68 8.01
CA ALA A 55 -0.36 17.38 9.29
C ALA A 55 0.61 18.54 9.37
N ILE A 56 0.21 19.59 10.11
CA ILE A 56 1.08 20.70 10.49
C ILE A 56 1.28 20.62 11.98
N ALA A 57 2.52 20.54 12.42
CA ALA A 57 2.89 20.53 13.82
C ALA A 57 3.95 21.58 14.12
N GLU A 58 3.92 22.12 15.32
CA GLU A 58 4.90 23.09 15.82
C GLU A 58 5.69 22.49 16.98
N SER A 59 6.97 22.73 16.98
CA SER A 59 7.86 22.41 18.09
C SER A 59 8.39 23.69 18.71
N ILE A 60 8.23 23.82 20.02
CA ILE A 60 8.79 24.92 20.81
C ILE A 60 9.30 24.35 22.14
N GLY A 61 10.60 24.54 22.43
CA GLY A 61 11.21 24.16 23.70
C GLY A 61 11.04 22.67 24.01
N GLY A 62 11.10 21.79 23.01
CA GLY A 62 10.94 20.35 23.15
C GLY A 62 9.49 19.87 23.32
N ARG A 63 8.52 20.74 23.13
CA ARG A 63 7.08 20.39 23.11
C ARG A 63 6.55 20.44 21.69
N VAL A 64 5.85 19.39 21.28
CA VAL A 64 5.23 19.30 19.95
C VAL A 64 3.72 19.46 20.08
N ASN A 65 3.17 20.42 19.35
CA ASN A 65 1.74 20.68 19.24
C ASN A 65 1.27 20.41 17.82
N LEU A 66 0.21 19.63 17.65
CA LEU A 66 -0.45 19.45 16.36
C LEU A 66 -1.35 20.66 16.11
N LEU A 67 -1.08 21.42 15.05
CA LEU A 67 -1.83 22.63 14.69
C LEU A 67 -3.02 22.28 13.79
N SER A 68 -2.81 21.41 12.82
CA SER A 68 -3.85 20.97 11.88
C SER A 68 -3.51 19.60 11.33
N HIS A 69 -4.53 18.83 10.94
CA HIS A 69 -4.36 17.59 10.22
C HIS A 69 -5.53 17.35 9.27
N GLY A 70 -5.27 16.67 8.17
CA GLY A 70 -6.25 16.17 7.22
C GLY A 70 -5.74 14.90 6.56
N GLY A 71 -6.62 14.16 5.91
CA GLY A 71 -6.21 12.93 5.25
C GLY A 71 -7.22 12.49 4.20
N ILE A 72 -6.74 11.69 3.26
CA ILE A 72 -7.51 11.06 2.19
C ILE A 72 -7.45 9.55 2.38
N ALA A 73 -8.60 8.93 2.55
CA ALA A 73 -8.72 7.48 2.57
C ALA A 73 -8.69 6.90 1.14
N LEU A 74 -8.28 5.65 1.01
CA LEU A 74 -8.14 4.96 -0.27
C LEU A 74 -7.14 5.65 -1.22
N CYS A 75 -6.11 6.26 -0.65
CA CYS A 75 -5.00 6.89 -1.34
C CYS A 75 -3.70 6.43 -0.70
N GLY A 76 -3.29 5.20 -1.00
CA GLY A 76 -2.09 4.61 -0.44
C GLY A 76 -1.53 3.49 -1.31
N GLY A 77 -0.40 2.93 -0.90
CA GLY A 77 0.35 1.94 -1.68
C GLY A 77 -0.49 0.75 -2.12
N ARG A 78 -1.37 0.22 -1.23
CA ARG A 78 -2.26 -0.91 -1.55
C ARG A 78 -3.37 -0.57 -2.54
N ASP A 79 -3.82 0.68 -2.56
CA ASP A 79 -4.82 1.12 -3.53
C ASP A 79 -4.20 1.23 -4.92
N PHE A 80 -2.95 1.65 -4.99
CA PHE A 80 -2.17 1.67 -6.23
C PHE A 80 -1.89 0.24 -6.72
N ASP A 81 -1.49 -0.69 -5.84
CA ASP A 81 -1.30 -2.10 -6.19
C ASP A 81 -2.58 -2.72 -6.74
N ARG A 82 -3.73 -2.42 -6.12
CA ARG A 82 -5.04 -2.88 -6.61
C ARG A 82 -5.32 -2.41 -8.03
N ARG A 83 -5.00 -1.15 -8.36
CA ARG A 83 -5.20 -0.62 -9.72
C ARG A 83 -4.33 -1.33 -10.74
N VAL A 84 -3.09 -1.63 -10.40
CA VAL A 84 -2.20 -2.46 -11.24
C VAL A 84 -2.80 -3.85 -11.44
N MET A 85 -3.25 -4.49 -10.36
CA MET A 85 -3.92 -5.80 -10.44
C MET A 85 -5.15 -5.76 -11.36
N ASP A 86 -6.02 -4.76 -11.20
CA ASP A 86 -7.28 -4.69 -11.92
C ASP A 86 -7.11 -4.29 -13.39
N SER A 87 -6.13 -3.44 -13.72
CA SER A 87 -5.97 -2.86 -15.04
C SER A 87 -4.86 -3.48 -15.89
N VAL A 88 -3.92 -4.20 -15.28
CA VAL A 88 -2.79 -4.82 -16.00
C VAL A 88 -2.80 -6.34 -15.82
N VAL A 89 -2.74 -6.82 -14.58
CA VAL A 89 -2.54 -8.23 -14.29
C VAL A 89 -3.75 -9.09 -14.66
N LYS A 90 -4.95 -8.71 -14.19
CA LYS A 90 -6.17 -9.49 -14.48
C LYS A 90 -6.50 -9.53 -15.97
N PRO A 91 -6.46 -8.42 -16.72
CA PRO A 91 -6.68 -8.45 -18.17
C PRO A 91 -5.67 -9.36 -18.87
N TRP A 92 -4.40 -9.29 -18.52
CA TRP A 92 -3.37 -10.14 -19.10
C TRP A 92 -3.63 -11.63 -18.84
N LEU A 93 -4.03 -11.99 -17.61
CA LEU A 93 -4.38 -13.37 -17.27
C LEU A 93 -5.58 -13.88 -18.07
N ILE A 94 -6.62 -13.06 -18.24
CA ILE A 94 -7.81 -13.41 -19.02
C ILE A 94 -7.50 -13.56 -20.53
N GLU A 95 -6.54 -12.78 -21.03
CA GLU A 95 -6.15 -12.84 -22.44
C GLU A 95 -5.34 -14.11 -22.75
N ASN A 96 -4.57 -14.61 -21.79
CA ASN A 96 -3.62 -15.71 -22.01
C ASN A 96 -4.10 -17.08 -21.52
N PHE A 97 -5.10 -17.15 -20.64
CA PHE A 97 -5.60 -18.38 -20.01
C PHE A 97 -7.12 -18.45 -19.98
N GLU A 98 -7.64 -19.66 -20.05
CA GLU A 98 -9.07 -19.90 -19.88
C GLU A 98 -9.41 -19.90 -18.39
N LEU A 99 -9.96 -18.78 -17.90
CA LEU A 99 -10.29 -18.56 -16.49
C LEU A 99 -11.79 -18.30 -16.31
N PRO A 100 -12.42 -18.81 -15.24
CA PRO A 100 -13.82 -18.51 -14.95
C PRO A 100 -13.99 -17.02 -14.57
N GLU A 101 -15.17 -16.47 -14.78
CA GLU A 101 -15.47 -15.06 -14.50
C GLU A 101 -15.15 -14.66 -13.04
N ASP A 102 -15.31 -15.59 -12.11
CA ASP A 102 -15.05 -15.37 -10.68
C ASP A 102 -13.62 -15.69 -10.24
N PHE A 103 -12.69 -15.97 -11.15
CA PHE A 103 -11.33 -16.46 -10.81
C PHE A 103 -10.64 -15.61 -9.75
N ALA A 104 -10.84 -14.29 -9.75
CA ALA A 104 -10.19 -13.37 -8.83
C ALA A 104 -10.58 -13.59 -7.35
N ILE A 105 -11.76 -14.20 -7.09
CA ILE A 105 -12.27 -14.49 -5.74
C ILE A 105 -12.38 -16.00 -5.47
N ASN A 106 -12.18 -16.82 -6.50
CA ASN A 106 -12.29 -18.26 -6.42
C ASN A 106 -11.12 -18.86 -5.61
N THR A 107 -11.43 -19.79 -4.75
CA THR A 107 -10.43 -20.44 -3.87
C THR A 107 -9.35 -21.20 -4.64
N LYS A 108 -9.66 -21.77 -5.83
CA LYS A 108 -8.70 -22.42 -6.74
C LYS A 108 -7.54 -21.49 -7.08
N TYR A 109 -7.83 -20.22 -7.37
CA TYR A 109 -6.85 -19.22 -7.82
C TYR A 109 -6.36 -18.28 -6.72
N LYS A 110 -6.71 -18.53 -5.44
CA LYS A 110 -6.33 -17.66 -4.31
C LYS A 110 -4.82 -17.48 -4.17
N ARG A 111 -4.05 -18.56 -4.45
CA ARG A 111 -2.58 -18.48 -4.40
C ARG A 111 -2.04 -17.63 -5.54
N LEU A 112 -2.52 -17.84 -6.77
CA LEU A 112 -2.18 -17.02 -7.94
C LEU A 112 -2.41 -15.54 -7.65
N MET A 113 -3.62 -15.17 -7.22
CA MET A 113 -3.98 -13.78 -6.96
C MET A 113 -3.11 -13.13 -5.88
N ARG A 114 -2.75 -13.89 -4.83
CA ARG A 114 -1.86 -13.41 -3.78
C ARG A 114 -0.43 -13.21 -4.29
N MET A 115 0.10 -14.15 -5.06
CA MET A 115 1.45 -14.07 -5.59
C MET A 115 1.55 -12.96 -6.66
N ALA A 116 0.53 -12.82 -7.51
CA ALA A 116 0.44 -11.75 -8.49
C ALA A 116 0.39 -10.36 -7.83
N ALA A 117 -0.36 -10.19 -6.73
CA ALA A 117 -0.37 -8.94 -5.97
C ALA A 117 1.02 -8.59 -5.39
N LEU A 118 1.77 -9.58 -4.89
CA LEU A 118 3.14 -9.37 -4.41
C LEU A 118 4.10 -9.02 -5.54
N ALA A 119 3.94 -9.64 -6.72
CA ALA A 119 4.75 -9.32 -7.90
C ALA A 119 4.44 -7.90 -8.42
N ALA A 120 3.16 -7.52 -8.44
CA ALA A 120 2.73 -6.16 -8.81
C ALA A 120 3.28 -5.10 -7.86
N GLU A 121 3.26 -5.34 -6.54
CA GLU A 121 3.87 -4.46 -5.54
C GLU A 121 5.37 -4.29 -5.78
N ARG A 122 6.10 -5.37 -6.06
CA ARG A 122 7.55 -5.32 -6.38
C ARG A 122 7.80 -4.49 -7.63
N ALA A 123 7.04 -4.73 -8.70
CA ALA A 123 7.16 -3.97 -9.95
C ALA A 123 6.89 -2.47 -9.71
N LYS A 124 5.84 -2.12 -8.95
CA LYS A 124 5.59 -0.73 -8.53
C LYS A 124 6.80 -0.12 -7.82
N ILE A 125 7.42 -0.83 -6.89
CA ILE A 125 8.61 -0.35 -6.17
C ILE A 125 9.77 -0.13 -7.12
N GLU A 126 10.00 -1.05 -8.08
CA GLU A 126 11.05 -0.93 -9.09
C GLU A 126 10.88 0.30 -9.98
N LEU A 127 9.63 0.70 -10.30
CA LEU A 127 9.34 1.91 -11.07
C LEU A 127 9.80 3.21 -10.37
N SER A 128 10.17 3.18 -9.09
CA SER A 128 10.82 4.32 -8.43
C SER A 128 12.21 4.63 -9.00
N ALA A 129 12.88 3.61 -9.56
CA ALA A 129 14.23 3.72 -10.12
C ALA A 129 14.32 3.42 -11.62
N LYS A 130 13.28 2.81 -12.20
CA LYS A 130 13.26 2.36 -13.61
C LYS A 130 12.02 2.91 -14.32
N ASP A 131 12.07 2.96 -15.65
CA ASP A 131 10.91 3.37 -16.46
C ASP A 131 9.98 2.20 -16.81
N THR A 132 10.48 0.97 -16.68
CA THR A 132 9.71 -0.26 -16.90
C THR A 132 10.10 -1.30 -15.87
N ALA A 133 9.12 -2.05 -15.40
CA ALA A 133 9.29 -3.22 -14.55
C ALA A 133 8.41 -4.36 -15.07
N THR A 134 8.86 -5.61 -14.90
CA THR A 134 8.11 -6.78 -15.32
C THR A 134 7.44 -7.44 -14.11
N ILE A 135 6.16 -7.70 -14.21
CA ILE A 135 5.39 -8.47 -13.25
C ILE A 135 5.43 -9.92 -13.70
N ASN A 136 6.26 -10.73 -13.07
CA ASN A 136 6.47 -12.12 -13.47
C ASN A 136 6.26 -13.10 -12.32
N LEU A 137 5.74 -14.27 -12.66
CA LEU A 137 5.64 -15.47 -11.82
C LEU A 137 5.80 -16.70 -12.70
N SER A 138 6.61 -17.64 -12.27
CA SER A 138 6.71 -18.95 -12.89
C SER A 138 5.50 -19.82 -12.55
N GLU A 139 5.29 -20.88 -13.31
CA GLU A 139 4.27 -21.90 -13.11
C GLU A 139 4.38 -22.52 -11.70
N ALA A 140 5.60 -22.74 -11.22
CA ALA A 140 5.86 -23.28 -9.88
C ALA A 140 5.42 -22.32 -8.76
N GLU A 141 5.52 -21.00 -8.98
CA GLU A 141 5.10 -19.99 -8.02
C GLU A 141 3.57 -19.84 -7.97
N THR A 142 2.91 -19.88 -9.10
CA THR A 142 1.45 -19.82 -9.18
C THR A 142 0.84 -21.11 -8.65
N GLY A 143 1.37 -22.28 -9.07
CA GLY A 143 0.98 -23.60 -8.62
C GLY A 143 -0.48 -23.94 -8.91
N CYS A 144 -1.01 -23.45 -10.04
CA CYS A 144 -2.39 -23.73 -10.47
C CYS A 144 -2.50 -23.88 -11.98
N LEU A 145 -3.55 -24.56 -12.39
CA LEU A 145 -3.91 -24.80 -13.79
C LEU A 145 -5.15 -23.98 -14.13
N ASP A 146 -5.25 -23.56 -15.38
CA ASP A 146 -6.44 -22.95 -15.93
C ASP A 146 -7.58 -23.98 -16.13
N GLU A 147 -8.67 -23.63 -16.83
CA GLU A 147 -9.78 -24.56 -17.07
C GLU A 147 -9.49 -25.57 -18.20
N ASN A 148 -8.47 -25.31 -19.04
CA ASN A 148 -7.99 -26.26 -20.05
C ASN A 148 -6.96 -27.23 -19.51
N GLY A 149 -6.41 -26.98 -18.30
CA GLY A 149 -5.36 -27.76 -17.67
C GLY A 149 -3.95 -27.27 -17.99
N ASP A 150 -3.83 -26.06 -18.53
CA ASP A 150 -2.55 -25.42 -18.80
C ASP A 150 -1.97 -24.78 -17.54
N GLU A 151 -0.66 -24.89 -17.34
CA GLU A 151 0.04 -24.27 -16.21
C GLU A 151 0.05 -22.75 -16.35
N ILE A 152 -0.48 -22.05 -15.33
CA ILE A 152 -0.55 -20.59 -15.36
C ILE A 152 0.79 -20.00 -14.93
N TYR A 153 1.28 -19.05 -15.70
CA TYR A 153 2.39 -18.15 -15.34
C TYR A 153 1.94 -16.70 -15.44
N LEU A 154 2.80 -15.75 -15.14
CA LEU A 154 2.57 -14.31 -15.32
C LEU A 154 3.85 -13.68 -15.88
N ASP A 155 3.71 -12.91 -16.95
CA ASP A 155 4.83 -12.19 -17.58
C ASP A 155 4.29 -10.96 -18.33
N CYS A 156 4.05 -9.89 -17.60
CA CYS A 156 3.55 -8.64 -18.17
C CYS A 156 4.37 -7.43 -17.71
N ASP A 157 4.56 -6.49 -18.62
CA ASP A 157 5.28 -5.27 -18.34
C ASP A 157 4.38 -4.18 -17.76
N LEU A 158 4.93 -3.43 -16.82
CA LEU A 158 4.35 -2.23 -16.27
C LEU A 158 5.31 -1.06 -16.51
N THR A 159 4.89 -0.07 -17.30
CA THR A 159 5.68 1.16 -17.49
C THR A 159 5.31 2.20 -16.45
N ARG A 160 6.25 3.13 -16.16
CA ARG A 160 6.01 4.27 -15.27
C ARG A 160 4.86 5.14 -15.79
N ASP A 161 4.77 5.35 -17.10
CA ASP A 161 3.69 6.14 -17.71
C ASP A 161 2.32 5.49 -17.51
N THR A 162 2.22 4.18 -17.74
CA THR A 162 1.00 3.42 -17.46
C THR A 162 0.64 3.52 -15.98
N PHE A 163 1.60 3.29 -15.08
CA PHE A 163 1.36 3.40 -13.65
C PHE A 163 0.88 4.80 -13.23
N ASN A 164 1.53 5.86 -13.73
CA ASN A 164 1.14 7.24 -13.44
C ASN A 164 -0.30 7.53 -13.91
N GLN A 165 -0.68 7.05 -15.09
CA GLN A 165 -2.07 7.19 -15.59
C GLN A 165 -3.07 6.46 -14.69
N LEU A 166 -2.72 5.27 -14.20
CA LEU A 166 -3.59 4.48 -13.33
C LEU A 166 -3.87 5.16 -11.97
N ILE A 167 -2.96 5.98 -11.47
CA ILE A 167 -3.09 6.62 -10.15
C ILE A 167 -3.43 8.11 -10.22
N ALA A 168 -3.43 8.73 -11.41
CA ALA A 168 -3.56 10.18 -11.60
C ALA A 168 -4.77 10.78 -10.88
N ASP A 169 -5.95 10.17 -10.99
CA ASP A 169 -7.18 10.63 -10.34
C ASP A 169 -7.12 10.61 -8.79
N ARG A 170 -6.16 9.89 -8.19
CA ARG A 170 -5.93 9.85 -6.75
C ARG A 170 -4.88 10.84 -6.28
N VAL A 171 -3.92 11.13 -7.15
CA VAL A 171 -2.82 12.05 -6.83
C VAL A 171 -3.22 13.51 -7.09
N GLU A 172 -4.17 13.74 -8.00
CA GLU A 172 -4.67 15.08 -8.36
C GLU A 172 -5.81 15.60 -7.44
N GLN A 173 -6.28 14.80 -6.48
CA GLN A 173 -7.28 15.21 -5.47
C GLN A 173 -6.65 16.07 -4.38
#